data_09f6b947532c0629fb554e01a84ccd43
#
_entry.id   09f6b947532c0629fb554e01a84ccd43
#
_cell.length_a   1.000
_cell.length_b   1.000
_cell.length_c   1.000
_cell.angle_alpha   90.00
_cell.angle_beta   90.00
_cell.angle_gamma   90.00
#
_symmetry.space_group_name_H-M   'P 1'
#
loop_
_entity.id
_entity.type
_entity.pdbx_description
1 polymer ?
#
loop_
_entity_poly.entity_id
_entity_poly.type
_entity_poly.pdbx_seq_one_letter_code
_entity_poly.pdbx_strand_id
1 'polypeptide(L)'
;MQNFWTNRPSTRHFIIFEAAARLGSFTLAAEELAMQQPSVSAVIKHLEADIGTLLFDRRHRKVTLTNAGLRLYADVNAGLSTIEYSIKAIQETVRANHVTLSTSSAFSYYWMMPRLSDLHDRHPDIDLRLQNSDRDPDLDTENISLAIRIGKGDWAGCEAAKIADEILYPVASPIVMAAARNLRSIPNLLHERLIHLEEPIRERATWRDWFSHHRIPDQDLSSGLRLNDYALVLQAAVSGVGFAIGWDHVVSNLLNRGVLAARQEWAWHTGRGVYLVWSKNKTLSPQAQQVRDWMISMAPSASSS
;
A
#
# COMPACT_ATOMS: atom_id res chain seq x y z
N MET A 1 -10.64 -24.59 -16.56
CA MET A 1 -9.40 -24.00 -17.07
C MET A 1 -8.66 -25.05 -17.87
N GLN A 2 -8.65 -24.93 -19.23
CA GLN A 2 -7.85 -25.83 -20.04
C GLN A 2 -6.38 -25.59 -19.73
N ASN A 3 -5.59 -26.66 -19.58
CA ASN A 3 -4.19 -26.66 -19.24
C ASN A 3 -3.36 -25.80 -20.22
N PHE A 4 -3.26 -24.52 -19.95
CA PHE A 4 -2.49 -23.54 -20.73
C PHE A 4 -1.02 -23.96 -20.89
N TRP A 5 -0.51 -24.77 -19.97
CA TRP A 5 0.91 -25.12 -19.84
C TRP A 5 1.30 -26.49 -20.41
N THR A 6 0.37 -27.32 -20.90
CA THR A 6 0.67 -28.71 -21.33
C THR A 6 1.41 -28.85 -22.66
N ASN A 7 1.54 -27.77 -23.46
CA ASN A 7 2.24 -27.80 -24.74
C ASN A 7 2.96 -26.45 -25.03
N ARG A 8 3.55 -25.82 -24.02
CA ARG A 8 4.12 -24.47 -24.13
C ARG A 8 5.47 -24.37 -23.42
N PRO A 9 6.23 -23.29 -23.66
CA PRO A 9 7.54 -23.09 -23.09
C PRO A 9 7.55 -23.27 -21.57
N SER A 10 8.48 -24.06 -21.04
CA SER A 10 8.65 -24.24 -19.59
C SER A 10 9.27 -23.03 -18.93
N THR A 11 9.16 -22.88 -17.63
CA THR A 11 9.81 -21.82 -16.84
C THR A 11 11.31 -21.72 -17.13
N ARG A 12 11.97 -22.83 -17.40
CA ARG A 12 13.39 -22.85 -17.78
C ARG A 12 13.68 -22.05 -19.06
N HIS A 13 12.77 -22.08 -20.04
CA HIS A 13 12.93 -21.29 -21.28
C HIS A 13 12.91 -19.80 -20.98
N PHE A 14 12.04 -19.36 -20.05
CA PHE A 14 11.93 -17.96 -19.65
C PHE A 14 13.14 -17.50 -18.83
N ILE A 15 13.71 -18.34 -17.96
CA ILE A 15 14.94 -18.02 -17.22
C ILE A 15 16.12 -17.83 -18.19
N ILE A 16 16.28 -18.74 -19.16
CA ILE A 16 17.35 -18.66 -20.16
C ILE A 16 17.15 -17.44 -21.07
N PHE A 17 15.92 -17.14 -21.45
CA PHE A 17 15.58 -15.95 -22.24
C PHE A 17 15.89 -14.67 -21.48
N GLU A 18 15.51 -14.56 -20.19
CA GLU A 18 15.81 -13.41 -19.34
C GLU A 18 17.31 -13.15 -19.28
N ALA A 19 18.11 -14.16 -18.92
CA ALA A 19 19.56 -14.02 -18.82
C ALA A 19 20.20 -13.58 -20.16
N ALA A 20 19.76 -14.17 -21.28
CA ALA A 20 20.24 -13.81 -22.62
C ALA A 20 19.85 -12.38 -23.00
N ALA A 21 18.66 -11.93 -22.63
CA ALA A 21 18.16 -10.59 -22.89
C ALA A 21 18.91 -9.53 -22.07
N ARG A 22 19.03 -9.76 -20.76
CA ARG A 22 19.71 -8.85 -19.82
C ARG A 22 21.20 -8.68 -20.15
N LEU A 23 21.88 -9.78 -20.46
CA LEU A 23 23.34 -9.78 -20.75
C LEU A 23 23.65 -9.39 -22.19
N GLY A 24 22.68 -9.39 -23.11
CA GLY A 24 22.87 -9.12 -24.53
C GLY A 24 23.85 -10.10 -25.22
N SER A 25 24.03 -11.29 -24.61
CA SER A 25 24.99 -12.29 -25.05
C SER A 25 24.59 -13.70 -24.65
N PHE A 26 24.52 -14.60 -25.62
CA PHE A 26 24.24 -16.03 -25.33
C PHE A 26 25.42 -16.72 -24.63
N THR A 27 26.63 -16.23 -24.81
CA THR A 27 27.83 -16.75 -24.14
C THR A 27 27.81 -16.39 -22.66
N LEU A 28 27.60 -15.14 -22.33
CA LEU A 28 27.52 -14.69 -20.95
C LEU A 28 26.32 -15.33 -20.22
N ALA A 29 25.19 -15.49 -20.89
CA ALA A 29 24.05 -16.20 -20.34
C ALA A 29 24.36 -17.68 -20.06
N ALA A 30 25.12 -18.32 -20.93
CA ALA A 30 25.56 -19.70 -20.73
C ALA A 30 26.50 -19.82 -19.53
N GLU A 31 27.44 -18.90 -19.37
CA GLU A 31 28.33 -18.82 -18.20
C GLU A 31 27.55 -18.63 -16.90
N GLU A 32 26.64 -17.66 -16.86
CA GLU A 32 25.82 -17.38 -15.67
C GLU A 32 24.95 -18.57 -15.26
N LEU A 33 24.38 -19.29 -16.25
CA LEU A 33 23.48 -20.41 -16.00
C LEU A 33 24.21 -21.78 -15.90
N ALA A 34 25.55 -21.79 -15.89
CA ALA A 34 26.37 -22.99 -15.93
C ALA A 34 25.95 -23.96 -17.08
N MET A 35 25.71 -23.41 -18.27
CA MET A 35 25.31 -24.13 -19.47
C MET A 35 26.34 -23.96 -20.60
N GLN A 36 26.22 -24.78 -21.66
CA GLN A 36 26.96 -24.52 -22.87
C GLN A 36 26.21 -23.57 -23.81
N GLN A 37 26.92 -22.66 -24.48
CA GLN A 37 26.33 -21.68 -25.39
C GLN A 37 25.43 -22.30 -26.47
N PRO A 38 25.77 -23.45 -27.12
CA PRO A 38 24.88 -24.08 -28.09
C PRO A 38 23.52 -24.48 -27.47
N SER A 39 23.51 -24.89 -26.21
CA SER A 39 22.28 -25.25 -25.50
C SER A 39 21.39 -24.02 -25.25
N VAL A 40 21.97 -22.89 -24.83
CA VAL A 40 21.24 -21.62 -24.72
C VAL A 40 20.63 -21.22 -26.05
N SER A 41 21.43 -21.26 -27.13
CA SER A 41 20.95 -20.93 -28.47
C SER A 41 19.83 -21.84 -28.97
N ALA A 42 19.89 -23.15 -28.65
CA ALA A 42 18.87 -24.12 -29.01
C ALA A 42 17.55 -23.82 -28.27
N VAL A 43 17.62 -23.53 -26.95
CA VAL A 43 16.45 -23.19 -26.11
C VAL A 43 15.78 -21.91 -26.66
N ILE A 44 16.55 -20.88 -26.98
CA ILE A 44 15.99 -19.62 -27.53
C ILE A 44 15.31 -19.88 -28.87
N LYS A 45 15.93 -20.67 -29.78
CA LYS A 45 15.29 -21.03 -31.05
C LYS A 45 13.98 -21.80 -30.85
N HIS A 46 13.94 -22.69 -29.85
CA HIS A 46 12.73 -23.44 -29.54
C HIS A 46 11.63 -22.50 -29.01
N LEU A 47 11.98 -21.59 -28.12
CA LEU A 47 11.06 -20.58 -27.60
C LEU A 47 10.51 -19.68 -28.71
N GLU A 48 11.37 -19.23 -29.67
CA GLU A 48 10.97 -18.43 -30.82
C GLU A 48 10.03 -19.23 -31.76
N ALA A 49 10.27 -20.52 -31.92
CA ALA A 49 9.42 -21.39 -32.71
C ALA A 49 8.06 -21.62 -32.05
N ASP A 50 8.01 -21.85 -30.75
CA ASP A 50 6.77 -22.04 -29.97
C ASP A 50 5.89 -20.77 -29.97
N ILE A 51 6.50 -19.60 -29.93
CA ILE A 51 5.80 -18.30 -29.97
C ILE A 51 5.46 -17.88 -31.40
N GLY A 52 6.18 -18.40 -32.38
CA GLY A 52 6.00 -18.09 -33.83
C GLY A 52 6.59 -16.75 -34.25
N THR A 53 7.53 -16.18 -33.46
CA THR A 53 8.20 -14.92 -33.79
C THR A 53 9.61 -14.87 -33.22
N LEU A 54 10.50 -14.11 -33.87
CA LEU A 54 11.85 -13.89 -33.35
C LEU A 54 11.81 -12.92 -32.16
N LEU A 55 12.52 -13.30 -31.12
CA LEU A 55 12.67 -12.48 -29.91
C LEU A 55 14.00 -11.71 -29.92
N PHE A 56 15.00 -12.23 -30.66
CA PHE A 56 16.31 -11.60 -30.79
C PHE A 56 16.61 -11.26 -32.25
N ASP A 57 17.18 -10.08 -32.44
CA ASP A 57 17.87 -9.70 -33.68
C ASP A 57 19.36 -10.08 -33.57
N ARG A 58 19.82 -10.90 -34.51
CA ARG A 58 21.19 -11.43 -34.53
C ARG A 58 22.05 -10.75 -35.56
N ARG A 59 21.57 -9.66 -36.19
CA ARG A 59 22.33 -8.87 -37.17
C ARG A 59 23.37 -8.04 -36.40
N HIS A 60 24.59 -7.94 -36.89
CA HIS A 60 25.65 -7.07 -36.38
C HIS A 60 26.46 -7.54 -35.16
N ARG A 61 26.74 -8.83 -34.98
CA ARG A 61 27.58 -9.39 -33.87
C ARG A 61 27.10 -9.09 -32.47
N LYS A 62 25.94 -8.44 -32.30
CA LYS A 62 25.27 -8.20 -31.01
C LYS A 62 23.93 -8.91 -30.99
N VAL A 63 23.61 -9.44 -29.82
CA VAL A 63 22.30 -10.02 -29.56
C VAL A 63 21.44 -8.91 -28.96
N THR A 64 20.46 -8.41 -29.72
CA THR A 64 19.53 -7.38 -29.28
C THR A 64 18.10 -7.89 -29.34
N LEU A 65 17.22 -7.37 -28.47
CA LEU A 65 15.82 -7.77 -28.48
C LEU A 65 15.05 -7.13 -29.64
N THR A 66 14.16 -7.91 -30.27
CA THR A 66 13.11 -7.38 -31.13
C THR A 66 12.02 -6.67 -30.29
N ASN A 67 11.07 -5.99 -30.94
CA ASN A 67 9.91 -5.43 -30.22
C ASN A 67 9.10 -6.50 -29.47
N ALA A 68 8.96 -7.71 -30.05
CA ALA A 68 8.31 -8.84 -29.37
C ALA A 68 9.17 -9.32 -28.20
N GLY A 69 10.50 -9.39 -28.38
CA GLY A 69 11.43 -9.72 -27.30
C GLY A 69 11.42 -8.71 -26.17
N LEU A 70 11.35 -7.40 -26.44
CA LEU A 70 11.25 -6.36 -25.40
C LEU A 70 9.99 -6.50 -24.56
N ARG A 71 8.84 -6.75 -25.20
CA ARG A 71 7.57 -6.95 -24.46
C ARG A 71 7.64 -8.19 -23.58
N LEU A 72 8.06 -9.33 -24.15
CA LEU A 72 8.20 -10.57 -23.38
C LEU A 72 9.21 -10.43 -22.24
N TYR A 73 10.32 -9.71 -22.47
CA TYR A 73 11.32 -9.46 -21.41
C TYR A 73 10.76 -8.68 -20.24
N ALA A 74 9.97 -7.64 -20.49
CA ALA A 74 9.34 -6.88 -19.42
C ALA A 74 8.44 -7.77 -18.53
N ASP A 75 7.59 -8.60 -19.16
CA ASP A 75 6.66 -9.48 -18.44
C ASP A 75 7.39 -10.62 -17.70
N VAL A 76 8.39 -11.24 -18.35
CA VAL A 76 9.20 -12.32 -17.74
C VAL A 76 10.02 -11.80 -16.58
N ASN A 77 10.67 -10.65 -16.75
CA ASN A 77 11.46 -10.03 -15.68
C ASN A 77 10.60 -9.66 -14.48
N ALA A 78 9.42 -9.07 -14.69
CA ALA A 78 8.47 -8.77 -13.61
C ALA A 78 8.00 -10.04 -12.89
N GLY A 79 7.66 -11.10 -13.64
CA GLY A 79 7.23 -12.39 -13.08
C GLY A 79 8.32 -13.07 -12.25
N LEU A 80 9.55 -13.15 -12.77
CA LEU A 80 10.69 -13.74 -12.06
C LEU A 80 11.07 -12.93 -10.83
N SER A 81 11.06 -11.60 -10.91
CA SER A 81 11.30 -10.73 -9.75
C SER A 81 10.25 -10.92 -8.65
N THR A 82 8.99 -11.13 -9.02
CA THR A 82 7.92 -11.42 -8.07
C THR A 82 8.15 -12.77 -7.35
N ILE A 83 8.57 -13.80 -8.09
CA ILE A 83 8.90 -15.11 -7.51
C ILE A 83 10.12 -14.99 -6.59
N GLU A 84 11.17 -14.30 -7.01
CA GLU A 84 12.38 -14.07 -6.19
C GLU A 84 12.04 -13.32 -4.90
N TYR A 85 11.22 -12.29 -4.97
CA TYR A 85 10.73 -11.56 -3.80
C TYR A 85 9.98 -12.50 -2.84
N SER A 86 9.10 -13.35 -3.36
CA SER A 86 8.35 -14.31 -2.56
C SER A 86 9.26 -15.34 -1.87
N ILE A 87 10.27 -15.84 -2.58
CA ILE A 87 11.26 -16.78 -2.00
C ILE A 87 12.07 -16.09 -0.89
N LYS A 88 12.54 -14.86 -1.13
CA LYS A 88 13.25 -14.08 -0.10
C LYS A 88 12.37 -13.83 1.11
N ALA A 89 11.11 -13.45 0.91
CA ALA A 89 10.15 -13.25 2.00
C ALA A 89 9.96 -14.52 2.84
N ILE A 90 9.84 -15.70 2.21
CA ILE A 90 9.75 -16.99 2.90
C ILE A 90 11.05 -17.30 3.69
N GLN A 91 12.20 -17.09 3.06
CA GLN A 91 13.51 -17.32 3.71
C GLN A 91 13.75 -16.36 4.89
N GLU A 92 13.31 -15.11 4.74
CA GLU A 92 13.37 -14.11 5.80
C GLU A 92 12.44 -14.46 6.96
N THR A 93 11.24 -14.99 6.69
CA THR A 93 10.30 -15.46 7.71
C THR A 93 10.91 -16.59 8.56
N VAL A 94 11.69 -17.47 7.96
CA VAL A 94 12.40 -18.57 8.67
C VAL A 94 13.56 -18.04 9.53
N ARG A 95 14.13 -16.88 9.18
CA ARG A 95 15.33 -16.31 9.84
C ARG A 95 15.06 -15.17 10.79
N ALA A 96 13.87 -14.56 10.80
CA ALA A 96 13.71 -13.23 11.39
C ALA A 96 12.70 -13.18 12.54
N ASN A 97 13.19 -12.66 13.67
CA ASN A 97 12.41 -12.10 14.77
C ASN A 97 11.80 -10.72 14.43
N HIS A 98 11.40 -10.45 13.18
CA HIS A 98 10.80 -9.16 12.84
C HIS A 98 9.28 -9.18 12.93
N VAL A 99 8.71 -8.04 13.23
CA VAL A 99 7.26 -7.82 13.24
C VAL A 99 6.89 -7.02 12.01
N THR A 100 6.05 -7.58 11.14
CA THR A 100 5.53 -6.84 9.98
C THR A 100 4.16 -6.26 10.32
N LEU A 101 4.05 -4.93 10.28
CA LEU A 101 2.80 -4.19 10.42
C LEU A 101 2.37 -3.64 9.06
N SER A 102 1.23 -4.14 8.55
CA SER A 102 0.62 -3.61 7.34
C SER A 102 -0.33 -2.46 7.67
N THR A 103 -0.20 -1.35 6.95
CA THR A 103 -1.00 -0.15 7.19
C THR A 103 -1.08 0.73 5.94
N SER A 104 -1.81 1.85 5.99
CA SER A 104 -1.75 2.87 4.95
C SER A 104 -0.54 3.79 5.12
N SER A 105 -0.08 4.42 4.03
CA SER A 105 0.98 5.43 4.05
C SER A 105 0.71 6.54 5.06
N ALA A 106 -0.52 7.04 5.12
CA ALA A 106 -0.90 8.10 6.05
C ALA A 106 -0.84 7.66 7.52
N PHE A 107 -1.29 6.45 7.84
CA PHE A 107 -1.17 5.92 9.20
C PHE A 107 0.30 5.73 9.58
N SER A 108 1.12 5.16 8.68
CA SER A 108 2.57 5.05 8.90
C SER A 108 3.18 6.42 9.19
N TYR A 109 2.92 7.41 8.35
CA TYR A 109 3.58 8.71 8.41
C TYR A 109 3.11 9.57 9.59
N TYR A 110 1.80 9.68 9.83
CA TYR A 110 1.25 10.63 10.79
C TYR A 110 0.94 10.01 12.16
N TRP A 111 0.67 8.68 12.22
CA TRP A 111 0.41 8.01 13.48
C TRP A 111 1.63 7.26 14.02
N MET A 112 2.29 6.43 13.18
CA MET A 112 3.40 5.57 13.63
C MET A 112 4.69 6.37 13.84
N MET A 113 5.16 7.13 12.81
CA MET A 113 6.46 7.81 12.89
C MET A 113 6.65 8.67 14.14
N PRO A 114 5.67 9.48 14.59
CA PRO A 114 5.83 10.27 15.81
C PRO A 114 5.98 9.46 17.10
N ARG A 115 5.66 8.16 17.06
CA ARG A 115 5.64 7.25 18.22
C ARG A 115 6.74 6.20 18.20
N LEU A 116 7.48 6.07 17.10
CA LEU A 116 8.50 5.01 16.95
C LEU A 116 9.64 5.15 17.97
N SER A 117 10.00 6.36 18.39
CA SER A 117 11.01 6.55 19.44
C SER A 117 10.59 5.89 20.74
N ASP A 118 9.32 6.07 21.16
CA ASP A 118 8.78 5.44 22.39
C ASP A 118 8.76 3.89 22.26
N LEU A 119 8.45 3.36 21.07
CA LEU A 119 8.53 1.92 20.85
C LEU A 119 9.97 1.41 20.98
N HIS A 120 10.92 2.10 20.35
CA HIS A 120 12.33 1.73 20.39
C HIS A 120 12.89 1.80 21.82
N ASP A 121 12.54 2.83 22.58
CA ASP A 121 13.01 3.01 23.96
C ASP A 121 12.48 1.91 24.89
N ARG A 122 11.23 1.44 24.66
CA ARG A 122 10.63 0.36 25.45
C ARG A 122 11.03 -1.04 25.00
N HIS A 123 11.29 -1.21 23.71
CA HIS A 123 11.54 -2.51 23.07
C HIS A 123 12.66 -2.40 22.04
N PRO A 124 13.92 -2.20 22.46
CA PRO A 124 15.04 -1.94 21.53
C PRO A 124 15.37 -3.12 20.62
N ASP A 125 14.99 -4.33 21.00
CA ASP A 125 15.28 -5.56 20.25
C ASP A 125 14.24 -5.90 19.18
N ILE A 126 13.20 -5.06 19.00
CA ILE A 126 12.17 -5.29 18.00
C ILE A 126 12.61 -4.74 16.65
N ASP A 127 12.74 -5.63 15.68
CA ASP A 127 12.83 -5.28 14.26
C ASP A 127 11.41 -5.09 13.70
N LEU A 128 10.95 -3.83 13.62
CA LEU A 128 9.63 -3.49 13.08
C LEU A 128 9.73 -3.13 11.60
N ARG A 129 8.96 -3.82 10.77
CA ARG A 129 8.79 -3.53 9.34
C ARG A 129 7.41 -2.93 9.07
N LEU A 130 7.37 -1.71 8.57
CA LEU A 130 6.13 -1.06 8.11
C LEU A 130 5.94 -1.36 6.64
N GLN A 131 4.87 -2.07 6.32
CA GLN A 131 4.47 -2.36 4.95
C GLN A 131 3.25 -1.53 4.58
N ASN A 132 3.45 -0.53 3.72
CA ASN A 132 2.33 0.25 3.20
C ASN A 132 1.60 -0.55 2.13
N SER A 133 0.29 -0.63 2.26
CA SER A 133 -0.58 -1.33 1.31
C SER A 133 -1.83 -0.49 1.06
N ASP A 134 -2.32 -0.52 -0.16
CA ASP A 134 -3.59 0.08 -0.60
C ASP A 134 -4.78 -0.89 -0.47
N ARG A 135 -4.52 -2.16 -0.12
CA ARG A 135 -5.53 -3.19 0.14
C ARG A 135 -5.34 -3.82 1.52
N ASP A 136 -6.37 -4.48 2.02
CA ASP A 136 -6.25 -5.29 3.22
C ASP A 136 -5.57 -6.61 2.89
N PRO A 137 -4.37 -6.89 3.45
CA PRO A 137 -3.64 -8.12 3.17
C PRO A 137 -4.32 -9.34 3.80
N ASP A 138 -4.07 -10.51 3.23
CA ASP A 138 -4.33 -11.78 3.87
C ASP A 138 -3.23 -12.07 4.89
N LEU A 139 -3.58 -11.99 6.19
CA LEU A 139 -2.63 -12.16 7.29
C LEU A 139 -2.03 -13.57 7.37
N ASP A 140 -2.74 -14.57 6.82
CA ASP A 140 -2.30 -15.96 6.87
C ASP A 140 -1.30 -16.29 5.76
N THR A 141 -1.48 -15.73 4.57
CA THR A 141 -0.66 -16.07 3.41
C THR A 141 0.47 -15.09 3.13
N GLU A 142 0.36 -13.83 3.58
CA GLU A 142 1.31 -12.75 3.25
C GLU A 142 2.34 -12.47 4.35
N ASN A 143 2.44 -13.31 5.39
CA ASN A 143 3.39 -13.15 6.51
C ASN A 143 3.30 -11.79 7.23
N ILE A 144 2.09 -11.26 7.32
CA ILE A 144 1.81 -10.04 8.08
C ILE A 144 1.49 -10.42 9.52
N SER A 145 2.24 -9.86 10.46
CA SER A 145 2.02 -10.09 11.89
C SER A 145 0.78 -9.35 12.39
N LEU A 146 0.68 -8.09 12.01
CA LEU A 146 -0.35 -7.15 12.44
C LEU A 146 -0.79 -6.28 11.26
N ALA A 147 -2.04 -5.83 11.23
CA ALA A 147 -2.50 -4.86 10.25
C ALA A 147 -3.46 -3.83 10.85
N ILE A 148 -3.54 -2.65 10.24
CA ILE A 148 -4.54 -1.63 10.58
C ILE A 148 -5.71 -1.72 9.60
N ARG A 149 -6.92 -1.85 10.14
CA ARG A 149 -8.16 -1.85 9.36
C ARG A 149 -9.17 -0.87 9.93
N ILE A 150 -10.01 -0.33 9.06
CA ILE A 150 -11.17 0.51 9.45
C ILE A 150 -12.45 -0.27 9.17
N GLY A 151 -13.32 -0.39 10.15
CA GLY A 151 -14.55 -1.14 10.02
C GLY A 151 -15.30 -1.31 11.32
N LYS A 152 -16.07 -2.41 11.42
CA LYS A 152 -16.89 -2.73 12.60
C LYS A 152 -16.16 -3.62 13.62
N GLY A 153 -14.98 -4.14 13.30
CA GLY A 153 -14.20 -5.01 14.18
C GLY A 153 -14.45 -6.52 13.97
N ASP A 154 -15.18 -6.91 12.94
CA ASP A 154 -15.67 -8.27 12.69
C ASP A 154 -15.11 -8.89 11.41
N TRP A 155 -13.80 -9.00 11.28
CA TRP A 155 -13.18 -9.68 10.14
C TRP A 155 -13.06 -11.18 10.37
N ALA A 156 -13.55 -11.96 9.41
CA ALA A 156 -13.44 -13.43 9.44
C ALA A 156 -11.97 -13.86 9.56
N GLY A 157 -11.67 -14.82 10.44
CA GLY A 157 -10.32 -15.32 10.66
C GLY A 157 -9.37 -14.39 11.41
N CYS A 158 -9.83 -13.20 11.85
CA CYS A 158 -9.02 -12.25 12.58
C CYS A 158 -9.49 -12.03 14.00
N GLU A 159 -8.55 -11.75 14.89
CA GLU A 159 -8.78 -11.02 16.13
C GLU A 159 -8.57 -9.53 15.88
N ALA A 160 -9.25 -8.69 16.65
CA ALA A 160 -9.20 -7.25 16.48
C ALA A 160 -9.24 -6.52 17.83
N ALA A 161 -8.41 -5.50 17.96
CA ALA A 161 -8.45 -4.55 19.08
C ALA A 161 -8.69 -3.14 18.52
N LYS A 162 -9.70 -2.46 19.06
CA LYS A 162 -10.00 -1.08 18.66
C LYS A 162 -8.95 -0.13 19.22
N ILE A 163 -8.40 0.72 18.36
CA ILE A 163 -7.39 1.72 18.74
C ILE A 163 -7.89 3.16 18.60
N ALA A 164 -8.94 3.39 17.82
CA ALA A 164 -9.59 4.69 17.71
C ALA A 164 -11.02 4.56 17.16
N ASP A 165 -11.83 5.60 17.36
CA ASP A 165 -13.07 5.79 16.62
C ASP A 165 -12.79 6.36 15.22
N GLU A 166 -13.64 6.04 14.25
CA GLU A 166 -13.59 6.70 12.95
C GLU A 166 -14.41 7.99 13.03
N ILE A 167 -13.71 9.11 13.20
CA ILE A 167 -14.28 10.45 13.25
C ILE A 167 -13.69 11.27 12.09
N LEU A 168 -14.56 11.93 11.35
CA LEU A 168 -14.23 12.65 10.12
C LEU A 168 -14.69 14.11 10.20
N TYR A 169 -13.84 15.03 9.79
CA TYR A 169 -14.18 16.44 9.71
C TYR A 169 -13.31 17.15 8.66
N PRO A 170 -13.76 18.32 8.13
CA PRO A 170 -12.96 19.10 7.21
C PRO A 170 -11.71 19.68 7.86
N VAL A 171 -10.57 19.53 7.17
CA VAL A 171 -9.27 20.09 7.56
C VAL A 171 -8.66 20.87 6.42
N ALA A 172 -7.91 21.93 6.74
CA ALA A 172 -7.11 22.68 5.80
C ALA A 172 -5.91 23.32 6.53
N SER A 173 -4.97 23.90 5.79
CA SER A 173 -3.94 24.73 6.43
C SER A 173 -4.59 25.93 7.14
N PRO A 174 -3.99 26.48 8.22
CA PRO A 174 -4.53 27.64 8.91
C PRO A 174 -4.77 28.84 8.00
N ILE A 175 -3.93 29.02 6.97
CA ILE A 175 -4.07 30.11 5.99
C ILE A 175 -5.34 29.92 5.15
N VAL A 176 -5.59 28.72 4.63
CA VAL A 176 -6.80 28.41 3.85
C VAL A 176 -8.03 28.52 4.73
N MET A 177 -7.98 28.00 5.95
CA MET A 177 -9.10 28.10 6.91
C MET A 177 -9.44 29.53 7.24
N ALA A 178 -8.46 30.41 7.42
CA ALA A 178 -8.66 31.84 7.69
C ALA A 178 -9.14 32.63 6.45
N ALA A 179 -8.68 32.23 5.25
CA ALA A 179 -9.10 32.85 4.00
C ALA A 179 -10.56 32.53 3.63
N ALA A 180 -11.09 31.41 4.07
CA ALA A 180 -12.48 30.99 3.86
C ALA A 180 -13.46 31.78 4.75
N ARG A 181 -13.51 33.11 4.54
CA ARG A 181 -14.29 34.05 5.39
C ARG A 181 -15.77 33.74 5.45
N ASN A 182 -16.34 33.14 4.41
CA ASN A 182 -17.75 32.79 4.30
C ASN A 182 -18.05 31.36 4.81
N LEU A 183 -17.08 30.64 5.35
CA LEU A 183 -17.24 29.28 5.84
C LEU A 183 -17.94 29.27 7.22
N ARG A 184 -19.23 29.70 7.22
CA ARG A 184 -20.06 29.77 8.42
C ARG A 184 -20.99 28.58 8.60
N SER A 185 -21.19 27.80 7.53
CA SER A 185 -22.05 26.61 7.52
C SER A 185 -21.52 25.58 6.55
N ILE A 186 -21.95 24.34 6.70
CA ILE A 186 -21.51 23.20 5.87
C ILE A 186 -21.77 23.44 4.38
N PRO A 187 -22.93 23.98 3.91
CA PRO A 187 -23.12 24.27 2.49
C PRO A 187 -22.09 25.21 1.88
N ASN A 188 -21.52 26.12 2.66
CA ASN A 188 -20.50 27.04 2.16
C ASN A 188 -19.20 26.32 1.76
N LEU A 189 -18.94 25.14 2.31
CA LEU A 189 -17.78 24.33 1.96
C LEU A 189 -17.81 23.83 0.51
N LEU A 190 -18.99 23.72 -0.11
CA LEU A 190 -19.16 23.38 -1.53
C LEU A 190 -18.53 24.43 -2.49
N HIS A 191 -18.29 25.64 -2.02
CA HIS A 191 -17.66 26.72 -2.79
C HIS A 191 -16.15 26.79 -2.59
N GLU A 192 -15.61 25.98 -1.70
CA GLU A 192 -14.18 25.89 -1.43
C GLU A 192 -13.50 24.85 -2.31
N ARG A 193 -12.18 24.91 -2.39
CA ARG A 193 -11.39 23.88 -3.10
C ARG A 193 -11.35 22.61 -2.30
N LEU A 194 -11.92 21.53 -2.81
CA LEU A 194 -11.90 20.22 -2.17
C LEU A 194 -10.77 19.36 -2.73
N ILE A 195 -10.14 18.59 -1.84
CA ILE A 195 -9.15 17.58 -2.19
C ILE A 195 -9.81 16.21 -1.95
N HIS A 196 -9.83 15.37 -2.99
CA HIS A 196 -10.49 14.09 -2.98
C HIS A 196 -9.50 12.96 -2.81
N LEU A 197 -9.85 12.01 -1.96
CA LEU A 197 -9.19 10.70 -1.92
C LEU A 197 -9.95 9.74 -2.84
N GLU A 198 -9.24 9.14 -3.79
CA GLU A 198 -9.74 8.09 -4.68
C GLU A 198 -8.98 6.79 -4.44
N GLU A 199 -9.33 6.07 -3.38
CA GLU A 199 -8.84 4.71 -3.13
C GLU A 199 -9.78 3.71 -3.80
N PRO A 200 -9.35 2.99 -4.88
CA PRO A 200 -10.26 2.12 -5.62
C PRO A 200 -10.55 0.80 -4.92
N ILE A 201 -9.76 0.40 -3.93
CA ILE A 201 -9.82 -0.94 -3.32
C ILE A 201 -10.44 -0.91 -1.93
N ARG A 202 -10.15 0.12 -1.13
CA ARG A 202 -10.71 0.27 0.22
C ARG A 202 -11.92 1.18 0.22
N GLU A 203 -12.97 0.78 0.91
CA GLU A 203 -14.11 1.66 1.16
C GLU A 203 -13.70 2.77 2.14
N ARG A 204 -13.48 3.96 1.61
CA ARG A 204 -13.23 5.16 2.38
C ARG A 204 -14.39 6.14 2.22
N ALA A 205 -14.68 6.85 3.31
CA ALA A 205 -15.65 7.94 3.26
C ALA A 205 -15.15 9.02 2.31
N THR A 206 -16.01 9.44 1.40
CA THR A 206 -15.77 10.49 0.42
C THR A 206 -16.43 11.80 0.87
N TRP A 207 -16.14 12.90 0.17
CA TRP A 207 -16.88 14.14 0.37
C TRP A 207 -18.39 13.97 0.15
N ARG A 208 -18.79 13.11 -0.80
CA ARG A 208 -20.21 12.81 -1.05
C ARG A 208 -20.86 12.18 0.18
N ASP A 209 -20.20 11.19 0.79
CA ASP A 209 -20.70 10.53 1.99
C ASP A 209 -20.78 11.49 3.17
N TRP A 210 -19.75 12.33 3.34
CA TRP A 210 -19.70 13.32 4.40
C TRP A 210 -20.80 14.38 4.25
N PHE A 211 -21.02 14.94 3.05
CA PHE A 211 -22.11 15.88 2.79
C PHE A 211 -23.49 15.22 2.97
N SER A 212 -23.65 13.97 2.49
CA SER A 212 -24.88 13.20 2.67
C SER A 212 -25.21 12.99 4.15
N HIS A 213 -24.22 12.67 4.97
CA HIS A 213 -24.41 12.57 6.44
C HIS A 213 -24.96 13.86 7.03
N HIS A 214 -24.48 15.00 6.57
CA HIS A 214 -24.93 16.33 7.00
C HIS A 214 -26.18 16.82 6.27
N ARG A 215 -26.90 15.95 5.56
CA ARG A 215 -28.15 16.25 4.84
C ARG A 215 -28.01 17.34 3.78
N ILE A 216 -26.82 17.51 3.20
CA ILE A 216 -26.59 18.34 2.05
C ILE A 216 -26.98 17.53 0.81
N PRO A 217 -27.86 18.06 -0.08
CA PRO A 217 -28.24 17.37 -1.30
C PRO A 217 -27.05 17.01 -2.17
N ASP A 218 -27.21 15.95 -2.97
CA ASP A 218 -26.16 15.53 -3.92
C ASP A 218 -25.80 16.67 -4.86
N GLN A 219 -24.52 16.99 -4.91
CA GLN A 219 -23.96 18.09 -5.68
C GLN A 219 -22.91 17.54 -6.65
N ASP A 220 -22.62 18.31 -7.68
CA ASP A 220 -21.48 18.01 -8.55
C ASP A 220 -20.17 18.29 -7.80
N LEU A 221 -19.53 17.22 -7.36
CA LEU A 221 -18.22 17.22 -6.69
C LEU A 221 -17.11 16.78 -7.66
N SER A 222 -17.31 16.99 -8.97
CA SER A 222 -16.34 16.58 -10.00
C SER A 222 -15.09 17.46 -10.02
N SER A 223 -15.16 18.69 -9.51
CA SER A 223 -14.03 19.61 -9.42
C SER A 223 -13.15 19.33 -8.21
N GLY A 224 -11.86 19.68 -8.31
CA GLY A 224 -10.88 19.58 -7.23
C GLY A 224 -9.72 18.63 -7.55
N LEU A 225 -8.72 18.65 -6.68
CA LEU A 225 -7.56 17.76 -6.78
C LEU A 225 -7.95 16.33 -6.36
N ARG A 226 -7.59 15.34 -7.16
CA ARG A 226 -7.86 13.92 -6.90
C ARG A 226 -6.56 13.16 -6.71
N LEU A 227 -6.43 12.44 -5.62
CA LEU A 227 -5.25 11.69 -5.24
C LEU A 227 -5.66 10.30 -4.73
N ASN A 228 -4.87 9.30 -5.04
CA ASN A 228 -5.11 7.91 -4.62
C ASN A 228 -4.35 7.50 -3.35
N ASP A 229 -3.64 8.41 -2.72
CA ASP A 229 -2.90 8.20 -1.48
C ASP A 229 -3.29 9.26 -0.45
N TYR A 230 -3.71 8.82 0.73
CA TYR A 230 -4.20 9.74 1.77
C TYR A 230 -3.09 10.60 2.39
N ALA A 231 -1.84 10.13 2.41
CA ALA A 231 -0.73 10.98 2.88
C ALA A 231 -0.50 12.15 1.92
N LEU A 232 -0.66 11.95 0.61
CA LEU A 232 -0.60 13.02 -0.39
C LEU A 232 -1.78 13.98 -0.26
N VAL A 233 -2.99 13.48 0.04
CA VAL A 233 -4.17 14.32 0.33
C VAL A 233 -3.90 15.26 1.48
N LEU A 234 -3.36 14.75 2.59
CA LEU A 234 -3.02 15.57 3.76
C LEU A 234 -1.87 16.54 3.47
N GLN A 235 -0.86 16.10 2.70
CA GLN A 235 0.23 16.98 2.30
C GLN A 235 -0.27 18.13 1.42
N ALA A 236 -1.21 17.90 0.52
CA ALA A 236 -1.85 18.95 -0.28
C ALA A 236 -2.64 19.92 0.60
N ALA A 237 -3.38 19.45 1.61
CA ALA A 237 -4.07 20.30 2.56
C ALA A 237 -3.11 21.16 3.40
N VAL A 238 -2.01 20.58 3.90
CA VAL A 238 -0.92 21.28 4.60
C VAL A 238 -0.31 22.37 3.71
N SER A 239 -0.10 22.07 2.43
CA SER A 239 0.45 23.00 1.44
C SER A 239 -0.53 24.10 1.00
N GLY A 240 -1.75 24.11 1.53
CA GLY A 240 -2.73 25.17 1.25
C GLY A 240 -3.49 25.01 -0.07
N VAL A 241 -3.54 23.81 -0.64
CA VAL A 241 -4.26 23.54 -1.89
C VAL A 241 -5.78 23.65 -1.69
N GLY A 242 -6.31 23.24 -0.53
CA GLY A 242 -7.74 23.28 -0.23
C GLY A 242 -8.11 22.50 1.04
N PHE A 243 -9.38 22.09 1.11
CA PHE A 243 -9.93 21.30 2.20
C PHE A 243 -9.88 19.80 1.91
N ALA A 244 -9.46 19.03 2.89
CA ALA A 244 -9.50 17.57 2.86
C ALA A 244 -10.42 17.02 3.97
N ILE A 245 -10.86 15.76 3.84
CA ILE A 245 -11.46 15.04 4.96
C ILE A 245 -10.31 14.58 5.86
N GLY A 246 -10.34 15.00 7.12
CA GLY A 246 -9.40 14.57 8.16
C GLY A 246 -9.98 13.40 8.94
N TRP A 247 -9.29 12.25 8.97
CA TRP A 247 -9.53 11.19 9.94
C TRP A 247 -8.84 11.56 11.25
N ASP A 248 -9.60 11.75 12.34
CA ASP A 248 -9.11 12.27 13.61
C ASP A 248 -7.83 11.58 14.10
N HIS A 249 -7.81 10.26 14.12
CA HIS A 249 -6.66 9.48 14.58
C HIS A 249 -5.37 9.72 13.76
N VAL A 250 -5.49 10.21 12.53
CA VAL A 250 -4.35 10.54 11.67
C VAL A 250 -3.96 12.01 11.81
N VAL A 251 -4.96 12.92 11.83
CA VAL A 251 -4.68 14.36 11.76
C VAL A 251 -4.51 15.03 13.12
N SER A 252 -4.84 14.37 14.22
CA SER A 252 -4.79 14.93 15.57
C SER A 252 -3.44 15.56 15.93
N ASN A 253 -2.34 14.91 15.56
CA ASN A 253 -0.98 15.47 15.77
C ASN A 253 -0.75 16.74 14.94
N LEU A 254 -1.22 16.79 13.69
CA LEU A 254 -1.10 17.97 12.85
C LEU A 254 -1.92 19.15 13.37
N LEU A 255 -3.10 18.86 13.94
CA LEU A 255 -3.96 19.86 14.59
C LEU A 255 -3.30 20.39 15.86
N ASN A 256 -2.81 19.51 16.73
CA ASN A 256 -2.15 19.89 17.99
C ASN A 256 -0.90 20.76 17.75
N ARG A 257 -0.22 20.56 16.62
CA ARG A 257 0.95 21.34 16.21
C ARG A 257 0.59 22.61 15.42
N GLY A 258 -0.69 22.86 15.15
CA GLY A 258 -1.14 24.00 14.35
C GLY A 258 -0.75 23.94 12.86
N VAL A 259 -0.34 22.76 12.36
CA VAL A 259 -0.01 22.54 10.93
C VAL A 259 -1.27 22.48 10.09
N LEU A 260 -2.34 21.88 10.64
CA LEU A 260 -3.69 21.93 10.11
C LEU A 260 -4.62 22.62 11.10
N ALA A 261 -5.73 23.16 10.58
CA ALA A 261 -6.88 23.60 11.30
C ALA A 261 -8.11 22.78 10.88
N ALA A 262 -9.08 22.60 11.77
CA ALA A 262 -10.25 21.78 11.53
C ALA A 262 -11.55 22.50 11.88
N ARG A 263 -12.66 22.03 11.31
CA ARG A 263 -14.03 22.29 11.71
C ARG A 263 -14.56 21.08 12.50
N GLN A 264 -14.04 20.90 13.72
CA GLN A 264 -14.40 19.74 14.57
C GLN A 264 -15.87 19.76 14.97
N GLU A 265 -16.52 20.91 15.03
CA GLU A 265 -17.97 21.05 15.25
C GLU A 265 -18.82 20.42 14.12
N TRP A 266 -18.20 20.10 12.98
CA TRP A 266 -18.84 19.40 11.86
C TRP A 266 -18.36 17.94 11.77
N ALA A 267 -18.00 17.35 12.89
CA ALA A 267 -17.53 15.99 12.95
C ALA A 267 -18.63 14.99 12.58
N TRP A 268 -18.27 14.01 11.79
CA TRP A 268 -19.06 12.83 11.52
C TRP A 268 -18.47 11.63 12.26
N HIS A 269 -19.19 11.13 13.26
CA HIS A 269 -18.91 9.86 13.92
C HIS A 269 -19.57 8.75 13.11
N THR A 270 -18.78 7.96 12.37
CA THR A 270 -19.31 6.99 11.40
C THR A 270 -19.93 5.76 12.05
N GLY A 271 -19.67 5.53 13.34
CA GLY A 271 -20.00 4.30 14.05
C GLY A 271 -19.02 3.13 13.76
N ARG A 272 -18.02 3.36 12.90
CA ARG A 272 -16.91 2.44 12.65
C ARG A 272 -15.73 2.77 13.58
N GLY A 273 -14.72 1.91 13.57
CA GLY A 273 -13.49 2.15 14.32
C GLY A 273 -12.24 1.81 13.50
N VAL A 274 -11.12 2.26 14.02
CA VAL A 274 -9.77 1.86 13.56
C VAL A 274 -9.32 0.73 14.46
N TYR A 275 -8.92 -0.37 13.87
CA TYR A 275 -8.56 -1.57 14.60
C TYR A 275 -7.17 -2.05 14.23
N LEU A 276 -6.44 -2.50 15.21
CA LEU A 276 -5.30 -3.38 15.04
C LEU A 276 -5.83 -4.81 14.93
N VAL A 277 -5.47 -5.51 13.85
CA VAL A 277 -5.96 -6.87 13.58
C VAL A 277 -4.79 -7.85 13.41
N TRP A 278 -4.99 -9.11 13.78
CA TRP A 278 -4.06 -10.23 13.60
C TRP A 278 -4.81 -11.53 13.34
N SER A 279 -4.13 -12.53 12.80
CA SER A 279 -4.75 -13.81 12.49
C SER A 279 -5.15 -14.58 13.75
N LYS A 280 -6.33 -15.23 13.73
CA LYS A 280 -6.74 -16.21 14.75
C LYS A 280 -6.06 -17.56 14.55
N ASN A 281 -5.56 -17.83 13.34
CA ASN A 281 -5.01 -19.12 12.94
C ASN A 281 -3.52 -19.24 13.28
N LYS A 282 -2.86 -18.14 13.67
CA LYS A 282 -1.44 -18.07 13.97
C LYS A 282 -1.21 -17.52 15.38
N THR A 283 -0.30 -18.13 16.10
CA THR A 283 0.19 -17.57 17.35
C THR A 283 1.13 -16.41 17.04
N LEU A 284 0.87 -15.23 17.58
CA LEU A 284 1.79 -14.10 17.49
C LEU A 284 3.12 -14.42 18.18
N SER A 285 4.22 -14.05 17.55
CA SER A 285 5.53 -14.09 18.22
C SER A 285 5.54 -13.17 19.44
N PRO A 286 6.44 -13.40 20.43
CA PRO A 286 6.56 -12.52 21.59
C PRO A 286 6.75 -11.05 21.21
N GLN A 287 7.54 -10.78 20.18
CA GLN A 287 7.78 -9.43 19.66
C GLN A 287 6.51 -8.81 19.05
N ALA A 288 5.74 -9.62 18.29
CA ALA A 288 4.47 -9.14 17.72
C ALA A 288 3.43 -8.85 18.81
N GLN A 289 3.42 -9.63 19.89
CA GLN A 289 2.60 -9.36 21.07
C GLN A 289 3.00 -8.04 21.74
N GLN A 290 4.30 -7.77 21.90
CA GLN A 290 4.79 -6.51 22.46
C GLN A 290 4.39 -5.30 21.62
N VAL A 291 4.52 -5.38 20.28
CA VAL A 291 4.07 -4.31 19.38
C VAL A 291 2.56 -4.11 19.47
N ARG A 292 1.77 -5.20 19.46
CA ARG A 292 0.32 -5.15 19.65
C ARG A 292 -0.07 -4.43 20.94
N ASP A 293 0.52 -4.85 22.05
CA ASP A 293 0.17 -4.34 23.38
C ASP A 293 0.61 -2.86 23.52
N TRP A 294 1.77 -2.51 22.96
CA TRP A 294 2.22 -1.13 22.85
C TRP A 294 1.23 -0.28 22.03
N MET A 295 0.81 -0.72 20.85
CA MET A 295 -0.14 0.03 20.02
C MET A 295 -1.48 0.22 20.71
N ILE A 296 -1.98 -0.81 21.40
CA ILE A 296 -3.22 -0.72 22.20
C ILE A 296 -3.06 0.28 23.35
N SER A 297 -1.89 0.33 24.00
CA SER A 297 -1.63 1.28 25.08
C SER A 297 -1.59 2.75 24.61
N MET A 298 -1.33 2.98 23.30
CA MET A 298 -1.35 4.30 22.69
C MET A 298 -2.76 4.75 22.26
N ALA A 299 -3.75 3.84 22.32
CA ALA A 299 -5.14 4.20 22.05
C ALA A 299 -5.61 5.26 23.05
N PRO A 300 -6.39 6.28 22.64
CA PRO A 300 -7.04 7.19 23.59
C PRO A 300 -7.84 6.36 24.59
N SER A 301 -7.64 6.61 25.87
CA SER A 301 -8.47 6.01 26.91
C SER A 301 -9.94 6.27 26.53
N ALA A 302 -10.76 5.21 26.48
CA ALA A 302 -12.19 5.38 26.27
C ALA A 302 -12.68 6.36 27.32
N SER A 303 -12.91 7.62 26.93
CA SER A 303 -13.56 8.59 27.77
C SER A 303 -14.95 8.02 28.03
N SER A 304 -15.17 7.58 29.28
CA SER A 304 -16.46 7.18 29.80
C SER A 304 -17.45 8.31 29.48
N SER A 305 -18.34 8.05 28.52
CA SER A 305 -19.47 8.91 28.19
C SER A 305 -20.63 8.59 29.16
#